data_c366ed5f5052c48ccad27a9e270e728a
#
_entry.id   c366ed5f5052c48ccad27a9e270e728a
#
_cell.length_a   1.000
_cell.length_b   1.000
_cell.length_c   1.000
_cell.angle_alpha   90.00
_cell.angle_beta   90.00
_cell.angle_gamma   90.00
#
_symmetry.space_group_name_H-M   'P 1'
#
loop_
_entity.id
_entity.type
_entity.pdbx_description
1 polymer ?
#
loop_
_entity_poly.entity_id
_entity_poly.type
_entity_poly.pdbx_seq_one_letter_code
_entity_poly.pdbx_strand_id
1 'polypeptide(L)'
;MDHLPASGEELNPGRATVPREAATVVLLRGGAERLEVLLVRRNPAARFMGGAWVFPGGAVDAGEDHLGAALREVREEAGIDLSGPLVRFSRWITPPQVKTRFDTHFFLARTPDGAQPRPDGGETVDFGWFAPRDALAAYERGELDLVFPTIKTLEQLSGFGSAEELLTWADGREVEPVEPVVVVEGETARVVLPGEPGYRD
;
A
#
# COMPACT_ATOMS: atom_id res chain seq x y z
N MET A 1 4.71 -10.07 -15.57
CA MET A 1 5.36 -10.80 -14.46
C MET A 1 4.25 -11.43 -13.63
N ASP A 2 4.31 -12.75 -13.44
CA ASP A 2 3.32 -13.45 -12.62
C ASP A 2 3.59 -13.09 -11.16
N HIS A 3 2.72 -12.29 -10.59
CA HIS A 3 2.78 -11.96 -9.17
C HIS A 3 2.17 -13.11 -8.38
N LEU A 4 3.01 -13.84 -7.68
CA LEU A 4 2.58 -14.80 -6.67
C LEU A 4 1.95 -14.06 -5.48
N PRO A 5 1.01 -14.68 -4.74
CA PRO A 5 0.56 -14.16 -3.46
C PRO A 5 1.77 -13.83 -2.58
N ALA A 6 1.71 -12.70 -1.85
CA ALA A 6 2.80 -12.29 -0.99
C ALA A 6 3.12 -13.37 0.06
N SER A 7 4.38 -13.44 0.49
CA SER A 7 4.82 -14.36 1.55
C SER A 7 3.92 -14.21 2.80
N GLY A 8 3.24 -15.28 3.19
CA GLY A 8 2.29 -15.30 4.31
C GLY A 8 0.82 -15.14 3.94
N GLU A 9 0.47 -14.94 2.67
CA GLU A 9 -0.92 -15.00 2.21
C GLU A 9 -1.34 -16.46 2.02
N GLU A 10 -2.28 -16.90 2.83
CA GLU A 10 -2.89 -18.23 2.70
C GLU A 10 -4.15 -18.14 1.82
N LEU A 11 -4.26 -19.04 0.83
CA LEU A 11 -5.48 -19.19 0.05
C LEU A 11 -6.60 -19.76 0.91
N ASN A 12 -7.80 -19.23 0.72
CA ASN A 12 -9.01 -19.70 1.38
C ASN A 12 -9.70 -20.77 0.50
N PRO A 13 -9.73 -22.03 0.91
CA PRO A 13 -10.43 -23.08 0.17
C PRO A 13 -11.95 -23.04 0.33
N GLY A 14 -12.47 -22.17 1.19
CA GLY A 14 -13.88 -22.08 1.54
C GLY A 14 -14.57 -20.83 1.00
N ARG A 15 -15.61 -20.40 1.72
CA ARG A 15 -16.34 -19.17 1.40
C ARG A 15 -15.49 -17.94 1.73
N ALA A 16 -15.51 -16.95 0.84
CA ALA A 16 -14.82 -15.68 1.05
C ALA A 16 -15.21 -15.02 2.40
N THR A 17 -14.20 -14.55 3.13
CA THR A 17 -14.40 -13.80 4.36
C THR A 17 -14.78 -12.35 4.06
N VAL A 18 -15.44 -11.68 5.01
CA VAL A 18 -15.69 -10.23 4.91
C VAL A 18 -14.36 -9.50 5.11
N PRO A 19 -13.99 -8.58 4.19
CA PRO A 19 -12.78 -7.77 4.36
C PRO A 19 -12.87 -6.90 5.62
N ARG A 20 -11.74 -6.72 6.31
CA ARG A 20 -11.59 -5.75 7.38
C ARG A 20 -11.27 -4.40 6.79
N GLU A 21 -11.93 -3.35 7.28
CA GLU A 21 -11.62 -1.98 6.91
C GLU A 21 -10.18 -1.61 7.30
N ALA A 22 -9.47 -0.92 6.40
CA ALA A 22 -8.08 -0.51 6.61
C ALA A 22 -7.81 0.82 5.91
N ALA A 23 -6.77 1.51 6.37
CA ALA A 23 -6.31 2.76 5.79
C ALA A 23 -4.78 2.77 5.66
N THR A 24 -4.30 3.34 4.57
CA THR A 24 -2.87 3.44 4.24
C THR A 24 -2.56 4.84 3.74
N VAL A 25 -1.40 5.38 4.09
CA VAL A 25 -0.97 6.70 3.64
C VAL A 25 0.29 6.60 2.79
N VAL A 26 0.22 7.13 1.59
CA VAL A 26 1.38 7.39 0.74
C VAL A 26 1.90 8.78 1.09
N LEU A 27 2.93 8.83 1.92
CA LEU A 27 3.60 10.07 2.29
C LEU A 27 4.51 10.54 1.17
N LEU A 28 4.31 11.80 0.74
CA LEU A 28 4.97 12.40 -0.40
C LEU A 28 5.95 13.48 0.02
N ARG A 29 7.13 13.52 -0.62
CA ARG A 29 8.05 14.65 -0.56
C ARG A 29 8.62 14.97 -1.95
N GLY A 30 9.29 16.13 -2.10
CA GLY A 30 9.97 16.57 -3.34
C GLY A 30 9.33 17.78 -4.01
N GLY A 31 8.12 18.19 -3.58
CA GLY A 31 7.47 19.41 -4.08
C GLY A 31 7.14 19.37 -5.56
N ALA A 32 7.51 20.43 -6.30
CA ALA A 32 7.25 20.58 -7.74
C ALA A 32 8.34 19.93 -8.62
N GLU A 33 9.48 19.54 -8.05
CA GLU A 33 10.64 19.10 -8.84
C GLU A 33 10.81 17.58 -8.92
N ARG A 34 10.26 16.85 -7.92
CA ARG A 34 10.40 15.41 -7.85
C ARG A 34 9.28 14.77 -7.04
N LEU A 35 9.16 13.45 -7.16
CA LEU A 35 8.29 12.62 -6.37
C LEU A 35 9.11 11.57 -5.64
N GLU A 36 9.07 11.60 -4.31
CA GLU A 36 9.54 10.50 -3.47
C GLU A 36 8.43 10.10 -2.50
N VAL A 37 8.36 8.81 -2.20
CA VAL A 37 7.40 8.21 -1.26
C VAL A 37 8.11 7.55 -0.11
N LEU A 38 7.51 7.59 1.08
CA LEU A 38 7.99 6.84 2.23
C LEU A 38 7.51 5.39 2.14
N LEU A 39 8.44 4.46 2.27
CA LEU A 39 8.14 3.07 2.61
C LEU A 39 8.73 2.77 3.99
N VAL A 40 8.03 1.95 4.76
CA VAL A 40 8.49 1.39 6.03
C VAL A 40 8.68 -0.11 5.87
N ARG A 41 9.69 -0.67 6.56
CA ARG A 41 9.96 -2.10 6.54
C ARG A 41 9.29 -2.76 7.73
N ARG A 42 8.41 -3.72 7.47
CA ARG A 42 7.78 -4.52 8.51
C ARG A 42 8.82 -5.38 9.23
N ASN A 43 8.60 -5.57 10.53
CA ASN A 43 9.48 -6.45 11.32
C ASN A 43 9.53 -7.84 10.68
N PRO A 44 10.74 -8.37 10.38
CA PRO A 44 10.87 -9.71 9.79
C PRO A 44 10.25 -10.83 10.64
N ALA A 45 10.10 -10.62 11.96
CA ALA A 45 9.42 -11.55 12.85
C ALA A 45 7.88 -11.43 12.81
N ALA A 46 7.33 -10.49 12.06
CA ALA A 46 5.88 -10.33 11.92
C ALA A 46 5.27 -11.56 11.24
N ARG A 47 4.11 -11.99 11.75
CA ARG A 47 3.41 -13.19 11.26
C ARG A 47 2.85 -13.03 9.85
N PHE A 48 2.59 -11.78 9.44
CA PHE A 48 2.02 -11.44 8.13
C PHE A 48 2.93 -10.44 7.43
N MET A 49 3.38 -10.78 6.22
CA MET A 49 4.26 -9.95 5.38
C MET A 49 5.53 -9.47 6.09
N GLY A 50 6.14 -10.31 6.96
CA GLY A 50 7.36 -9.97 7.69
C GLY A 50 8.53 -9.67 6.75
N GLY A 51 9.21 -8.54 6.98
CA GLY A 51 10.33 -8.06 6.17
C GLY A 51 9.94 -7.26 4.91
N ALA A 52 8.67 -7.27 4.52
CA ALA A 52 8.20 -6.52 3.36
C ALA A 52 8.23 -5.00 3.60
N TRP A 53 8.48 -4.27 2.52
CA TRP A 53 8.38 -2.82 2.48
C TRP A 53 6.98 -2.41 2.03
N VAL A 54 6.33 -1.58 2.83
CA VAL A 54 4.93 -1.16 2.65
C VAL A 54 4.79 0.33 2.89
N PHE A 55 3.68 0.91 2.47
CA PHE A 55 3.27 2.23 2.95
C PHE A 55 2.75 2.10 4.39
N PRO A 56 2.94 3.11 5.26
CA PRO A 56 2.34 3.12 6.61
C PRO A 56 0.83 2.93 6.55
N GLY A 57 0.30 2.04 7.38
CA GLY A 57 -1.13 1.78 7.40
C GLY A 57 -1.52 0.49 8.11
N GLY A 58 -2.78 0.42 8.52
CA GLY A 58 -3.33 -0.72 9.22
C GLY A 58 -4.85 -0.75 9.27
N ALA A 59 -5.39 -1.59 10.15
CA ALA A 59 -6.82 -1.76 10.29
C ALA A 59 -7.50 -0.56 10.95
N VAL A 60 -8.75 -0.29 10.56
CA VAL A 60 -9.60 0.69 11.23
C VAL A 60 -10.10 0.12 12.54
N ASP A 61 -9.90 0.81 13.65
CA ASP A 61 -10.35 0.42 14.97
C ASP A 61 -11.84 0.71 15.19
N ALA A 62 -12.43 0.08 16.20
CA ALA A 62 -13.84 0.27 16.53
C ALA A 62 -14.13 1.74 16.92
N GLY A 63 -15.01 2.37 16.17
CA GLY A 63 -15.40 3.79 16.40
C GLY A 63 -14.49 4.80 15.69
N GLU A 64 -13.51 4.36 14.95
CA GLU A 64 -12.62 5.16 14.12
C GLU A 64 -13.12 5.17 12.66
N ASP A 65 -12.84 6.22 11.92
CA ASP A 65 -13.00 6.26 10.48
C ASP A 65 -11.65 6.03 9.75
N HIS A 66 -11.68 5.90 8.43
CA HIS A 66 -10.47 5.67 7.64
C HIS A 66 -9.44 6.80 7.76
N LEU A 67 -9.89 8.05 7.95
CA LEU A 67 -8.97 9.19 8.12
C LEU A 67 -8.30 9.14 9.49
N GLY A 68 -9.05 8.80 10.54
CA GLY A 68 -8.51 8.58 11.88
C GLY A 68 -7.46 7.48 11.89
N ALA A 69 -7.80 6.31 11.33
CA ALA A 69 -6.87 5.18 11.20
C ALA A 69 -5.61 5.57 10.43
N ALA A 70 -5.75 6.25 9.30
CA ALA A 70 -4.62 6.72 8.49
C ALA A 70 -3.66 7.62 9.29
N LEU A 71 -4.19 8.58 10.06
CA LEU A 71 -3.39 9.48 10.89
C LEU A 71 -2.70 8.75 12.05
N ARG A 72 -3.42 7.85 12.73
CA ARG A 72 -2.91 7.03 13.83
C ARG A 72 -1.75 6.16 13.36
N GLU A 73 -1.94 5.40 12.28
CA GLU A 73 -0.94 4.46 11.75
C GLU A 73 0.34 5.17 11.30
N VAL A 74 0.26 6.32 10.63
CA VAL A 74 1.44 7.10 10.27
C VAL A 74 2.22 7.55 11.50
N ARG A 75 1.52 7.96 12.58
CA ARG A 75 2.17 8.35 13.82
C ARG A 75 2.80 7.16 14.52
N GLU A 76 2.14 5.99 14.55
CA GLU A 76 2.62 4.77 15.21
C GLU A 76 3.78 4.14 14.44
N GLU A 77 3.65 3.91 13.13
CA GLU A 77 4.63 3.19 12.33
C GLU A 77 5.79 4.06 11.81
N ALA A 78 5.58 5.36 11.61
CA ALA A 78 6.59 6.26 11.07
C ALA A 78 6.97 7.42 11.99
N GLY A 79 6.29 7.62 13.13
CA GLY A 79 6.57 8.71 14.07
C GLY A 79 6.32 10.10 13.50
N ILE A 80 5.42 10.23 12.51
CA ILE A 80 5.11 11.50 11.83
C ILE A 80 3.69 11.93 12.18
N ASP A 81 3.54 13.15 12.74
CA ASP A 81 2.26 13.78 12.94
C ASP A 81 1.85 14.57 11.69
N LEU A 82 0.77 14.14 11.04
CA LEU A 82 0.23 14.81 9.87
C LEU A 82 -0.76 15.90 10.29
N SER A 83 -0.60 17.09 9.71
CA SER A 83 -1.47 18.24 9.95
C SER A 83 -2.15 18.79 8.69
N GLY A 84 -1.77 18.27 7.53
CA GLY A 84 -2.32 18.66 6.23
C GLY A 84 -3.49 17.78 5.77
N PRO A 85 -4.13 18.13 4.66
CA PRO A 85 -5.21 17.32 4.09
C PRO A 85 -4.69 15.97 3.61
N LEU A 86 -5.53 14.93 3.78
CA LEU A 86 -5.36 13.62 3.16
C LEU A 86 -6.26 13.56 1.91
N VAL A 87 -5.66 13.29 0.77
CA VAL A 87 -6.36 13.19 -0.51
C VAL A 87 -6.61 11.72 -0.83
N ARG A 88 -7.87 11.34 -1.09
CA ARG A 88 -8.19 9.97 -1.51
C ARG A 88 -7.51 9.65 -2.83
N PHE A 89 -6.89 8.47 -2.91
CA PHE A 89 -6.10 8.09 -4.08
C PHE A 89 -6.56 6.79 -4.74
N SER A 90 -6.69 5.72 -3.96
CA SER A 90 -7.12 4.41 -4.45
C SER A 90 -7.79 3.60 -3.33
N ARG A 91 -8.51 2.52 -3.71
CA ARG A 91 -9.12 1.58 -2.78
C ARG A 91 -8.88 0.17 -3.30
N TRP A 92 -8.29 -0.66 -2.46
CA TRP A 92 -7.94 -2.03 -2.80
C TRP A 92 -8.63 -3.00 -1.87
N ILE A 93 -9.37 -3.96 -2.45
CA ILE A 93 -10.02 -5.03 -1.70
C ILE A 93 -9.22 -6.30 -1.96
N THR A 94 -8.76 -6.98 -0.89
CA THR A 94 -8.02 -8.24 -1.03
C THR A 94 -8.89 -9.28 -1.76
N PRO A 95 -8.32 -10.08 -2.70
CA PRO A 95 -9.04 -11.09 -3.45
C PRO A 95 -9.88 -12.02 -2.58
N PRO A 96 -11.08 -12.45 -3.01
CA PRO A 96 -11.95 -13.35 -2.24
C PRO A 96 -11.32 -14.73 -1.98
N GLN A 97 -10.32 -15.12 -2.75
CA GLN A 97 -9.57 -16.35 -2.59
C GLN A 97 -8.51 -16.31 -1.48
N VAL A 98 -8.24 -15.13 -0.92
CA VAL A 98 -7.27 -14.96 0.17
C VAL A 98 -7.99 -15.05 1.53
N LYS A 99 -7.37 -15.71 2.52
CA LYS A 99 -7.97 -15.98 3.83
C LYS A 99 -8.12 -14.71 4.68
N THR A 100 -7.08 -13.88 4.74
CA THR A 100 -7.08 -12.62 5.48
C THR A 100 -7.30 -11.49 4.50
N ARG A 101 -8.49 -10.85 4.60
CA ARG A 101 -8.88 -9.83 3.64
C ARG A 101 -9.01 -8.47 4.30
N PHE A 102 -8.60 -7.45 3.53
CA PHE A 102 -8.73 -6.04 3.88
C PHE A 102 -9.42 -5.29 2.74
N ASP A 103 -10.18 -4.28 3.11
CA ASP A 103 -10.71 -3.23 2.24
C ASP A 103 -9.94 -1.96 2.60
N THR A 104 -8.92 -1.65 1.83
CA THR A 104 -7.92 -0.65 2.19
C THR A 104 -8.11 0.63 1.39
N HIS A 105 -8.36 1.73 2.09
CA HIS A 105 -8.38 3.07 1.53
C HIS A 105 -6.99 3.68 1.55
N PHE A 106 -6.48 4.07 0.39
CA PHE A 106 -5.18 4.73 0.24
C PHE A 106 -5.37 6.24 0.14
N PHE A 107 -4.58 6.96 0.92
CA PHE A 107 -4.55 8.41 0.93
C PHE A 107 -3.17 8.93 0.55
N LEU A 108 -3.13 10.05 -0.15
CA LEU A 108 -1.90 10.82 -0.35
C LEU A 108 -1.82 11.91 0.70
N ALA A 109 -0.63 12.13 1.23
CA ALA A 109 -0.37 13.25 2.14
C ALA A 109 1.02 13.84 1.88
N ARG A 110 1.11 15.16 1.94
CA ARG A 110 2.39 15.84 1.92
C ARG A 110 3.09 15.66 3.27
N THR A 111 4.33 15.20 3.24
CA THR A 111 5.14 15.10 4.45
C THR A 111 5.42 16.51 5.00
N PRO A 112 5.23 16.75 6.30
CA PRO A 112 5.59 18.02 6.92
C PRO A 112 7.09 18.34 6.74
N ASP A 113 7.41 19.62 6.55
CA ASP A 113 8.79 20.05 6.40
C ASP A 113 9.64 19.68 7.62
N GLY A 114 10.80 19.09 7.36
CA GLY A 114 11.73 18.67 8.42
C GLY A 114 11.32 17.40 9.16
N ALA A 115 10.18 16.78 8.84
CA ALA A 115 9.77 15.52 9.46
C ALA A 115 10.79 14.41 9.14
N GLN A 116 11.20 13.69 10.19
CA GLN A 116 12.12 12.56 10.10
C GLN A 116 11.36 11.31 10.55
N PRO A 117 11.20 10.32 9.66
CA PRO A 117 10.56 9.06 10.03
C PRO A 117 11.31 8.38 11.19
N ARG A 118 10.55 7.78 12.09
CA ARG A 118 11.05 6.99 13.23
C ARG A 118 10.21 5.75 13.37
N PRO A 119 10.67 4.61 12.82
CA PRO A 119 10.00 3.34 13.04
C PRO A 119 9.86 3.04 14.54
N ASP A 120 8.76 2.40 14.92
CA ASP A 120 8.46 2.07 16.32
C ASP A 120 9.38 0.98 16.89
N GLY A 121 10.08 0.24 16.03
CA GLY A 121 10.97 -0.88 16.38
C GLY A 121 10.24 -2.18 16.71
N GLY A 122 8.92 -2.16 16.81
CA GLY A 122 8.07 -3.31 17.07
C GLY A 122 7.42 -3.85 15.78
N GLU A 123 6.53 -3.09 15.18
CA GLU A 123 5.87 -3.45 13.92
C GLU A 123 6.70 -3.06 12.71
N THR A 124 7.35 -1.90 12.75
CA THR A 124 8.25 -1.41 11.71
C THR A 124 9.66 -1.23 12.25
N VAL A 125 10.68 -1.60 11.47
CA VAL A 125 12.08 -1.63 11.90
C VAL A 125 13.02 -0.76 11.07
N ASP A 126 12.56 -0.30 9.91
CA ASP A 126 13.36 0.50 8.98
C ASP A 126 12.46 1.40 8.13
N PHE A 127 13.02 2.38 7.46
CA PHE A 127 12.32 3.24 6.51
C PHE A 127 13.23 3.69 5.37
N GLY A 128 12.61 4.06 4.26
CA GLY A 128 13.31 4.65 3.12
C GLY A 128 12.43 5.57 2.31
N TRP A 129 13.06 6.59 1.73
CA TRP A 129 12.44 7.46 0.75
C TRP A 129 12.87 7.02 -0.64
N PHE A 130 11.92 6.73 -1.50
CA PHE A 130 12.18 6.20 -2.83
C PHE A 130 11.43 7.01 -3.89
N ALA A 131 12.08 7.32 -5.00
CA ALA A 131 11.32 7.60 -6.20
C ALA A 131 10.57 6.30 -6.60
N PRO A 132 9.30 6.38 -7.06
CA PRO A 132 8.52 5.17 -7.36
C PRO A 132 9.23 4.20 -8.31
N ARG A 133 9.88 4.71 -9.36
CA ARG A 133 10.66 3.90 -10.31
C ARG A 133 11.88 3.22 -9.68
N ASP A 134 12.54 3.90 -8.74
CA ASP A 134 13.72 3.35 -8.07
C ASP A 134 13.32 2.22 -7.12
N ALA A 135 12.18 2.35 -6.40
CA ALA A 135 11.65 1.27 -5.58
C ALA A 135 11.27 0.03 -6.40
N LEU A 136 10.62 0.22 -7.56
CA LEU A 136 10.29 -0.89 -8.47
C LEU A 136 11.56 -1.55 -9.02
N ALA A 137 12.55 -0.77 -9.44
CA ALA A 137 13.83 -1.31 -9.91
C ALA A 137 14.58 -2.08 -8.81
N ALA A 138 14.54 -1.61 -7.56
CA ALA A 138 15.13 -2.30 -6.41
C ALA A 138 14.37 -3.63 -6.12
N TYR A 139 13.05 -3.65 -6.26
CA TYR A 139 12.25 -4.87 -6.18
C TYR A 139 12.65 -5.89 -7.25
N GLU A 140 12.78 -5.46 -8.52
CA GLU A 140 13.21 -6.32 -9.63
C GLU A 140 14.62 -6.94 -9.41
N ARG A 141 15.51 -6.21 -8.70
CA ARG A 141 16.83 -6.71 -8.31
C ARG A 141 16.84 -7.58 -7.05
N GLY A 142 15.67 -7.75 -6.37
CA GLY A 142 15.56 -8.48 -5.11
C GLY A 142 16.13 -7.75 -3.90
N GLU A 143 16.33 -6.43 -3.99
CA GLU A 143 16.83 -5.59 -2.89
C GLU A 143 15.71 -5.15 -1.94
N LEU A 144 14.50 -5.01 -2.46
CA LEU A 144 13.28 -4.75 -1.70
C LEU A 144 12.31 -5.91 -1.89
N ASP A 145 11.65 -6.33 -0.81
CA ASP A 145 10.50 -7.22 -0.88
C ASP A 145 9.22 -6.37 -0.82
N LEU A 146 8.46 -6.33 -1.91
CA LEU A 146 7.26 -5.51 -2.05
C LEU A 146 6.02 -6.40 -2.18
N VAL A 147 4.93 -5.99 -1.54
CA VAL A 147 3.64 -6.67 -1.68
C VAL A 147 2.84 -6.12 -2.87
N PHE A 148 1.92 -6.91 -3.40
CA PHE A 148 1.18 -6.60 -4.63
C PHE A 148 0.52 -5.20 -4.63
N PRO A 149 -0.24 -4.76 -3.59
CA PRO A 149 -0.82 -3.42 -3.59
C PRO A 149 0.23 -2.30 -3.61
N THR A 150 1.37 -2.51 -2.94
CA THR A 150 2.49 -1.55 -2.95
C THR A 150 3.09 -1.44 -4.34
N ILE A 151 3.32 -2.57 -5.03
CA ILE A 151 3.83 -2.59 -6.41
C ILE A 151 2.88 -1.83 -7.33
N LYS A 152 1.59 -2.14 -7.30
CA LYS A 152 0.59 -1.50 -8.17
C LYS A 152 0.45 0.00 -7.90
N THR A 153 0.53 0.39 -6.64
CA THR A 153 0.57 1.81 -6.26
C THR A 153 1.82 2.50 -6.81
N LEU A 154 3.01 1.91 -6.64
CA LEU A 154 4.25 2.46 -7.18
C LEU A 154 4.25 2.55 -8.71
N GLU A 155 3.70 1.54 -9.41
CA GLU A 155 3.51 1.59 -10.87
C GLU A 155 2.67 2.81 -11.28
N GLN A 156 1.54 3.04 -10.62
CA GLN A 156 0.67 4.19 -10.88
C GLN A 156 1.39 5.52 -10.59
N LEU A 157 2.09 5.60 -9.46
CA LEU A 157 2.84 6.79 -9.05
C LEU A 157 4.00 7.11 -10.00
N SER A 158 4.56 6.12 -10.68
CA SER A 158 5.66 6.29 -11.65
C SER A 158 5.28 7.12 -12.88
N GLY A 159 3.99 7.37 -13.09
CA GLY A 159 3.48 8.27 -14.14
C GLY A 159 3.62 9.75 -13.83
N PHE A 160 3.97 10.13 -12.58
CA PHE A 160 4.03 11.51 -12.13
C PHE A 160 5.48 11.97 -11.94
N GLY A 161 5.76 13.22 -12.32
CA GLY A 161 7.08 13.82 -12.19
C GLY A 161 7.32 14.47 -10.83
N SER A 162 6.26 14.86 -10.12
CA SER A 162 6.37 15.56 -8.85
C SER A 162 5.23 15.25 -7.87
N ALA A 163 5.47 15.51 -6.58
CA ALA A 163 4.46 15.35 -5.55
C ALA A 163 3.28 16.34 -5.74
N GLU A 164 3.56 17.53 -6.25
CA GLU A 164 2.56 18.55 -6.50
C GLU A 164 1.65 18.19 -7.68
N GLU A 165 2.21 17.68 -8.76
CA GLU A 165 1.47 17.15 -9.91
C GLU A 165 0.52 16.04 -9.48
N LEU A 166 1.02 15.06 -8.70
CA LEU A 166 0.24 13.94 -8.21
C LEU A 166 -0.94 14.40 -7.32
N LEU A 167 -0.69 15.28 -6.35
CA LEU A 167 -1.72 15.80 -5.47
C LEU A 167 -2.80 16.58 -6.25
N THR A 168 -2.38 17.41 -7.20
CA THR A 168 -3.30 18.16 -8.08
C THR A 168 -4.13 17.21 -8.92
N TRP A 169 -3.53 16.16 -9.47
CA TRP A 169 -4.24 15.15 -10.25
C TRP A 169 -5.26 14.37 -9.41
N ALA A 170 -4.93 14.04 -8.15
CA ALA A 170 -5.78 13.23 -7.28
C ALA A 170 -6.93 14.03 -6.64
N ASP A 171 -6.78 15.35 -6.52
CA ASP A 171 -7.77 16.20 -5.84
C ASP A 171 -9.14 16.15 -6.53
N GLY A 172 -10.18 15.88 -5.73
CA GLY A 172 -11.58 15.80 -6.19
C GLY A 172 -11.91 14.60 -7.08
N ARG A 173 -10.99 13.66 -7.32
CA ARG A 173 -11.29 12.47 -8.12
C ARG A 173 -12.12 11.45 -7.32
N GLU A 174 -13.06 10.84 -8.02
CA GLU A 174 -13.77 9.67 -7.50
C GLU A 174 -12.86 8.45 -7.52
N VAL A 175 -12.91 7.67 -6.43
CA VAL A 175 -12.08 6.47 -6.24
C VAL A 175 -12.97 5.24 -6.28
N GLU A 176 -12.86 4.50 -7.36
CA GLU A 176 -13.52 3.19 -7.51
C GLU A 176 -12.69 2.09 -6.83
N PRO A 177 -13.34 1.14 -6.14
CA PRO A 177 -12.66 0.02 -5.54
C PRO A 177 -12.09 -0.93 -6.60
N VAL A 178 -10.87 -1.43 -6.37
CA VAL A 178 -10.24 -2.48 -7.17
C VAL A 178 -10.21 -3.77 -6.34
N GLU A 179 -10.94 -4.78 -6.77
CA GLU A 179 -10.92 -6.11 -6.18
C GLU A 179 -10.33 -7.10 -7.18
N PRO A 180 -9.04 -7.45 -7.07
CA PRO A 180 -8.41 -8.45 -7.91
C PRO A 180 -8.97 -9.83 -7.62
N VAL A 181 -8.72 -10.78 -8.54
CA VAL A 181 -8.98 -12.21 -8.31
C VAL A 181 -7.69 -13.00 -8.42
N VAL A 182 -7.57 -14.09 -7.66
CA VAL A 182 -6.49 -15.05 -7.83
C VAL A 182 -6.95 -16.16 -8.77
N VAL A 183 -6.25 -16.30 -9.89
CA VAL A 183 -6.47 -17.38 -10.86
C VAL A 183 -5.38 -18.43 -10.67
N VAL A 184 -5.79 -19.68 -10.43
CA VAL A 184 -4.88 -20.81 -10.27
C VAL A 184 -4.87 -21.62 -11.57
N GLU A 185 -3.70 -21.76 -12.20
CA GLU A 185 -3.50 -22.55 -13.41
C GLU A 185 -2.38 -23.59 -13.17
N GLY A 186 -2.79 -24.83 -12.90
CA GLY A 186 -1.86 -25.89 -12.51
C GLY A 186 -1.23 -25.61 -11.14
N GLU A 187 0.11 -25.50 -11.10
CA GLU A 187 0.87 -25.21 -9.88
C GLU A 187 1.16 -23.71 -9.69
N THR A 188 0.71 -22.86 -10.60
CA THR A 188 0.92 -21.42 -10.56
C THR A 188 -0.37 -20.68 -10.15
N ALA A 189 -0.21 -19.62 -9.35
CA ALA A 189 -1.28 -18.70 -9.02
C ALA A 189 -0.88 -17.30 -9.46
N ARG A 190 -1.78 -16.58 -10.08
CA ARG A 190 -1.55 -15.18 -10.48
C ARG A 190 -2.69 -14.28 -10.04
N VAL A 191 -2.37 -13.05 -9.71
CA VAL A 191 -3.36 -12.00 -9.40
C VAL A 191 -3.76 -11.33 -10.71
N VAL A 192 -5.07 -11.23 -10.95
CA VAL A 192 -5.66 -10.65 -12.16
C VAL A 192 -6.54 -9.47 -11.77
N LEU A 193 -6.34 -8.35 -12.45
CA LEU A 193 -7.08 -7.10 -12.20
C LEU A 193 -8.38 -7.05 -13.03
N PRO A 194 -9.38 -6.26 -12.59
CA PRO A 194 -10.55 -5.96 -13.39
C PRO A 194 -10.16 -5.44 -14.78
N GLY A 195 -10.77 -6.06 -15.82
CA GLY A 195 -10.48 -5.75 -17.22
C GLY A 195 -9.32 -6.51 -17.85
N GLU A 196 -8.54 -7.27 -17.07
CA GLU A 196 -7.47 -8.13 -17.61
C GLU A 196 -8.02 -9.48 -18.08
N PRO A 197 -7.36 -10.15 -19.07
CA PRO A 197 -7.73 -11.49 -19.51
C PRO A 197 -7.69 -12.50 -18.35
N GLY A 198 -8.81 -13.19 -18.15
CA GLY A 198 -8.96 -14.16 -17.05
C GLY A 198 -9.66 -13.61 -15.80
N TYR A 199 -9.90 -12.31 -15.71
CA TYR A 199 -10.75 -11.76 -14.67
C TYR A 199 -12.18 -12.30 -14.83
N ARG A 200 -12.77 -12.79 -13.75
CA ARG A 200 -14.18 -13.24 -13.68
C ARG A 200 -14.79 -12.64 -12.43
N ASP A 201 -15.90 -11.92 -12.61
CA ASP A 201 -16.72 -11.38 -11.52
C ASP A 201 -17.31 -12.49 -10.65
#